data_30c944b8be86b4d09d327e1b533ff1e8
#
_entry.id   30c944b8be86b4d09d327e1b533ff1e8
#
_cell.length_a   1.000
_cell.length_b   1.000
_cell.length_c   1.000
_cell.angle_alpha   90.00
_cell.angle_beta   90.00
_cell.angle_gamma   90.00
#
_symmetry.space_group_name_H-M   'P 1'
#
loop_
_entity.id
_entity.type
_entity.pdbx_description
1 polymer ?
#
loop_
_entity_poly.entity_id
_entity_poly.type
_entity_poly.pdbx_seq_one_letter_code
_entity_poly.pdbx_strand_id
1 'polypeptide(L)'
;TLGRLQFVSNILPESAMVFLEGGDDAQTCASILPTETKLLHAWSADEPWMEYEGNGEMSCCMAGEVMNTVRNRQNEYTVRILHPNGFESVYSGLSDVCVQEGESVASGAAIGTMSGMAAFELRKDGLSVMPVFAP
;
A
#
# COMPACT_ATOMS: atom_id res chain seq x y z
N THR A 1 -9.36 11.24 10.48
CA THR A 1 -8.98 10.40 9.35
C THR A 1 -8.03 9.29 9.76
N LEU A 2 -7.08 9.63 10.62
CA LEU A 2 -6.06 8.65 10.97
C LEU A 2 -6.63 7.50 11.77
N GLY A 3 -7.67 7.74 12.53
CA GLY A 3 -8.27 6.69 13.33
C GLY A 3 -8.96 5.60 12.55
N ARG A 4 -9.25 5.83 11.29
CA ARG A 4 -9.92 4.80 10.52
C ARG A 4 -8.95 3.74 9.99
N LEU A 5 -7.66 4.03 9.99
CA LEU A 5 -6.65 3.13 9.48
C LEU A 5 -5.68 2.80 10.61
N GLN A 6 -5.78 1.57 11.08
CA GLN A 6 -5.02 1.12 12.22
C GLN A 6 -3.95 0.15 11.75
N PHE A 7 -2.77 0.68 11.47
CA PHE A 7 -1.64 -0.16 11.09
C PHE A 7 -0.76 -0.38 12.30
N VAL A 8 -0.52 -1.64 12.62
CA VAL A 8 0.40 -2.00 13.67
C VAL A 8 1.79 -2.07 13.07
N SER A 9 2.70 -1.28 13.59
CA SER A 9 4.01 -1.21 13.02
C SER A 9 5.07 -1.01 14.11
N ASN A 10 6.17 -1.73 13.99
CA ASN A 10 7.36 -1.55 14.80
C ASN A 10 8.39 -0.91 13.91
N ILE A 11 8.22 0.36 13.63
CA ILE A 11 9.06 1.04 12.67
C ILE A 11 10.39 1.43 13.31
N LEU A 12 11.45 1.21 12.57
CA LEU A 12 12.77 1.73 12.92
C LEU A 12 13.18 2.61 11.75
N PRO A 13 13.01 3.94 11.85
CA PRO A 13 13.18 4.82 10.70
C PRO A 13 14.54 4.67 10.01
N GLU A 14 15.59 4.54 10.81
CA GLU A 14 16.92 4.38 10.23
C GLU A 14 17.05 3.08 9.46
N SER A 15 16.48 2.00 10.00
CA SER A 15 16.51 0.72 9.30
C SER A 15 15.71 0.76 8.03
N ALA A 16 14.56 1.43 8.06
CA ALA A 16 13.71 1.57 6.88
C ALA A 16 14.43 2.33 5.78
N MET A 17 15.11 3.44 6.15
CA MET A 17 15.83 4.24 5.17
C MET A 17 16.99 3.46 4.57
N VAL A 18 17.77 2.80 5.41
CA VAL A 18 18.89 1.99 4.94
C VAL A 18 18.40 0.91 3.99
N PHE A 19 17.29 0.28 4.34
CA PHE A 19 16.73 -0.79 3.53
C PHE A 19 16.32 -0.27 2.16
N LEU A 20 15.65 0.88 2.11
CA LEU A 20 15.20 1.44 0.84
C LEU A 20 16.35 1.95 -0.01
N GLU A 21 17.45 2.34 0.62
CA GLU A 21 18.65 2.81 -0.08
C GLU A 21 19.62 1.68 -0.39
N GLY A 22 19.33 0.51 0.11
CA GLY A 22 20.26 -0.61 0.17
C GLY A 22 20.39 -1.42 -1.09
N GLY A 23 20.42 -0.83 -2.22
CA GLY A 23 20.72 -1.56 -3.43
C GLY A 23 19.66 -2.59 -3.81
N ASP A 24 20.06 -3.85 -3.80
CA ASP A 24 19.22 -4.91 -4.36
C ASP A 24 17.91 -5.12 -3.61
N ASP A 25 17.88 -4.76 -2.34
CA ASP A 25 16.67 -4.96 -1.54
C ASP A 25 15.73 -3.77 -1.64
N ALA A 26 16.19 -2.64 -2.13
CA ALA A 26 15.34 -1.48 -2.29
C ALA A 26 14.44 -1.70 -3.48
N GLN A 27 13.13 -1.60 -3.24
CA GLN A 27 12.14 -1.79 -4.29
C GLN A 27 11.48 -0.46 -4.57
N THR A 28 11.56 -0.03 -5.84
CA THR A 28 10.85 1.16 -6.26
C THR A 28 9.44 0.73 -6.66
N CYS A 29 8.46 1.31 -5.99
CA CYS A 29 7.07 0.98 -6.26
C CYS A 29 6.60 1.65 -7.54
N ALA A 30 5.78 0.93 -8.30
CA ALA A 30 5.05 1.57 -9.39
C ALA A 30 4.02 2.52 -8.78
N SER A 31 3.59 3.50 -9.58
CA SER A 31 2.54 4.42 -9.14
C SER A 31 1.28 3.63 -8.81
N ILE A 32 0.70 3.89 -7.64
CA ILE A 32 -0.48 3.16 -7.18
C ILE A 32 -1.75 3.97 -7.35
N LEU A 33 -1.65 5.25 -7.71
CA LEU A 33 -2.77 6.19 -7.60
C LEU A 33 -3.34 6.55 -8.95
N PRO A 34 -4.67 6.80 -9.00
CA PRO A 34 -5.24 7.44 -10.18
C PRO A 34 -4.72 8.86 -10.32
N THR A 35 -4.95 9.47 -11.47
CA THR A 35 -4.57 10.85 -11.68
C THR A 35 -5.37 11.77 -10.76
N GLU A 36 -4.79 12.92 -10.44
CA GLU A 36 -5.45 13.96 -9.65
C GLU A 36 -5.80 13.51 -8.24
N THR A 37 -4.91 12.75 -7.65
CA THR A 37 -5.06 12.30 -6.27
C THR A 37 -4.32 13.26 -5.35
N LYS A 38 -4.94 13.58 -4.22
CA LYS A 38 -4.37 14.49 -3.24
C LYS A 38 -3.79 13.70 -2.08
N LEU A 39 -2.57 14.04 -1.70
CA LEU A 39 -1.95 13.43 -0.52
C LEU A 39 -2.48 14.11 0.73
N LEU A 40 -3.08 13.33 1.62
CA LEU A 40 -3.60 13.85 2.89
C LEU A 40 -2.63 13.60 4.05
N HIS A 41 -1.87 12.52 3.99
CA HIS A 41 -0.94 12.15 5.06
C HIS A 41 0.25 11.44 4.43
N ALA A 42 1.44 12.02 4.65
CA ALA A 42 2.68 11.41 4.18
C ALA A 42 3.19 10.42 5.23
N TRP A 43 3.94 9.43 4.76
CA TRP A 43 4.56 8.46 5.65
C TRP A 43 5.49 9.17 6.64
N SER A 44 5.42 8.76 7.90
CA SER A 44 6.34 9.21 8.93
C SER A 44 6.61 8.06 9.89
N ALA A 45 7.65 8.22 10.72
CA ALA A 45 7.98 7.17 11.68
C ALA A 45 6.88 6.97 12.73
N ASP A 46 6.17 8.03 13.07
CA ASP A 46 5.10 7.96 14.07
C ASP A 46 3.80 7.45 13.47
N GLU A 47 3.58 7.73 12.19
CA GLU A 47 2.36 7.32 11.48
C GLU A 47 2.80 6.73 10.15
N PRO A 48 3.22 5.48 10.16
CA PRO A 48 3.94 4.87 9.04
C PRO A 48 3.03 4.34 7.95
N TRP A 49 2.17 5.18 7.45
CA TRP A 49 1.31 4.89 6.30
C TRP A 49 1.01 6.18 5.57
N MET A 50 0.42 6.07 4.40
CA MET A 50 0.04 7.22 3.59
C MET A 50 -1.46 7.22 3.38
N GLU A 51 -2.08 8.41 3.37
CA GLU A 51 -3.51 8.56 3.07
C GLU A 51 -3.69 9.52 1.91
N TYR A 52 -4.67 9.19 1.08
CA TYR A 52 -4.93 9.94 -0.16
C TYR A 52 -6.42 10.18 -0.32
N GLU A 53 -6.73 11.19 -1.11
CA GLU A 53 -8.10 11.48 -1.50
C GLU A 53 -8.17 11.59 -3.02
N GLY A 54 -9.13 10.88 -3.61
CA GLY A 54 -9.30 10.89 -5.05
C GLY A 54 -10.30 9.85 -5.48
N ASN A 55 -10.44 9.71 -6.79
CA ASN A 55 -11.36 8.75 -7.39
C ASN A 55 -10.68 8.08 -8.58
N GLY A 56 -10.86 6.77 -8.70
CA GLY A 56 -10.33 6.03 -9.82
C GLY A 56 -9.67 4.75 -9.40
N GLU A 57 -8.98 4.12 -10.35
CA GLU A 57 -8.33 2.85 -10.10
C GLU A 57 -7.07 3.00 -9.27
N MET A 58 -6.94 2.12 -8.29
CA MET A 58 -5.72 1.99 -7.51
C MET A 58 -4.96 0.78 -8.03
N SER A 59 -3.64 0.92 -8.17
CA SER A 59 -2.81 -0.09 -8.82
C SER A 59 -1.81 -0.69 -7.87
N CYS A 60 -1.35 -1.89 -8.19
CA CYS A 60 -0.41 -2.64 -7.39
C CYS A 60 0.99 -2.03 -7.50
N CYS A 61 1.67 -1.87 -6.37
CA CYS A 61 2.98 -1.23 -6.35
C CYS A 61 4.09 -2.15 -6.87
N MET A 62 3.92 -3.46 -6.77
CA MET A 62 4.90 -4.45 -7.20
C MET A 62 4.16 -5.73 -7.57
N ALA A 63 4.80 -6.55 -8.41
CA ALA A 63 4.25 -7.87 -8.71
C ALA A 63 4.17 -8.71 -7.43
N GLY A 64 3.15 -9.52 -7.33
CA GLY A 64 2.99 -10.37 -6.16
C GLY A 64 1.74 -11.21 -6.23
N GLU A 65 1.34 -11.72 -5.07
CA GLU A 65 0.16 -12.57 -4.96
C GLU A 65 -0.78 -11.96 -3.92
N VAL A 66 -2.05 -11.90 -4.24
CA VAL A 66 -3.08 -11.36 -3.34
C VAL A 66 -3.24 -12.30 -2.16
N MET A 67 -2.91 -11.84 -0.96
CA MET A 67 -3.06 -12.61 0.26
C MET A 67 -4.51 -12.70 0.70
N ASN A 68 -5.18 -11.56 0.73
CA ASN A 68 -6.59 -11.53 1.05
C ASN A 68 -7.21 -10.20 0.61
N THR A 69 -8.54 -10.20 0.56
CA THR A 69 -9.34 -9.01 0.38
C THR A 69 -10.40 -9.06 1.47
N VAL A 70 -10.44 -8.03 2.31
CA VAL A 70 -11.33 -8.00 3.47
C VAL A 70 -12.24 -6.78 3.35
N ARG A 71 -13.54 -7.01 3.55
CA ARG A 71 -14.53 -5.93 3.54
C ARG A 71 -14.92 -5.60 4.97
N ASN A 72 -14.92 -4.31 5.31
CA ASN A 72 -15.31 -3.87 6.64
C ASN A 72 -16.81 -3.53 6.68
N ARG A 73 -17.26 -3.01 7.84
CA ARG A 73 -18.67 -2.71 8.05
C ARG A 73 -19.17 -1.54 7.21
N GLN A 74 -18.26 -0.69 6.76
CA GLN A 74 -18.60 0.47 5.93
C GLN A 74 -18.57 0.14 4.45
N ASN A 75 -18.46 -1.14 4.09
CA ASN A 75 -18.35 -1.61 2.70
C ASN A 75 -17.08 -1.09 2.02
N GLU A 76 -16.02 -0.91 2.79
CA GLU A 76 -14.70 -0.57 2.26
C GLU A 76 -13.83 -1.81 2.32
N TYR A 77 -12.93 -1.94 1.35
CA TYR A 77 -12.08 -3.12 1.22
C TYR A 77 -10.65 -2.79 1.56
N THR A 78 -9.96 -3.77 2.12
CA THR A 78 -8.51 -3.76 2.30
C THR A 78 -7.96 -4.93 1.51
N VAL A 79 -6.97 -4.65 0.67
CA VAL A 79 -6.27 -5.66 -0.13
C VAL A 79 -4.85 -5.77 0.38
N ARG A 80 -4.39 -6.99 0.63
CA ARG A 80 -3.01 -7.23 1.04
C ARG A 80 -2.35 -8.10 -0.02
N ILE A 81 -1.18 -7.67 -0.47
CA ILE A 81 -0.45 -8.34 -1.53
C ILE A 81 0.94 -8.68 -1.02
N LEU A 82 1.32 -9.94 -1.18
CA LEU A 82 2.63 -10.43 -0.76
C LEU A 82 3.56 -10.39 -1.95
N HIS A 83 4.72 -9.79 -1.76
CA HIS A 83 5.73 -9.61 -2.80
C HIS A 83 6.96 -10.44 -2.49
N PRO A 84 7.88 -10.57 -3.46
CA PRO A 84 9.16 -11.21 -3.18
C PRO A 84 9.95 -10.46 -2.12
N ASN A 85 10.89 -11.18 -1.50
CA ASN A 85 11.85 -10.60 -0.56
C ASN A 85 11.23 -10.06 0.72
N GLY A 86 10.07 -10.60 1.11
CA GLY A 86 9.44 -10.23 2.37
C GLY A 86 8.66 -8.94 2.35
N PHE A 87 8.47 -8.35 1.19
CA PHE A 87 7.62 -7.16 1.07
C PHE A 87 6.16 -7.53 1.08
N GLU A 88 5.35 -6.63 1.63
CA GLU A 88 3.90 -6.75 1.63
C GLU A 88 3.32 -5.36 1.48
N SER A 89 2.35 -5.20 0.59
CA SER A 89 1.67 -3.91 0.44
C SER A 89 0.22 -4.05 0.89
N VAL A 90 -0.30 -3.00 1.52
CA VAL A 90 -1.64 -2.99 2.09
C VAL A 90 -2.35 -1.75 1.55
N TYR A 91 -3.51 -1.96 0.95
CA TYR A 91 -4.33 -0.91 0.33
C TYR A 91 -5.67 -0.91 1.02
N SER A 92 -6.03 0.19 1.67
CA SER A 92 -7.24 0.25 2.49
C SER A 92 -8.17 1.35 2.02
N GLY A 93 -9.45 1.19 2.35
CA GLY A 93 -10.45 2.20 2.03
C GLY A 93 -10.97 2.13 0.61
N LEU A 94 -10.73 1.01 -0.08
CA LEU A 94 -11.21 0.86 -1.45
C LEU A 94 -12.72 0.66 -1.47
N SER A 95 -13.38 1.29 -2.43
CA SER A 95 -14.82 1.13 -2.59
C SER A 95 -15.18 -0.15 -3.33
N ASP A 96 -14.23 -0.70 -4.08
CA ASP A 96 -14.44 -1.92 -4.84
C ASP A 96 -13.08 -2.57 -5.09
N VAL A 97 -13.08 -3.89 -5.33
CA VAL A 97 -11.86 -4.63 -5.65
C VAL A 97 -12.10 -5.46 -6.90
N CYS A 98 -11.05 -5.65 -7.69
CA CYS A 98 -11.12 -6.44 -8.91
C CYS A 98 -10.16 -7.63 -8.89
N VAL A 99 -9.63 -7.96 -7.72
CA VAL A 99 -8.73 -9.11 -7.55
C VAL A 99 -9.27 -10.02 -6.46
N GLN A 100 -8.79 -11.26 -6.45
CA GLN A 100 -9.21 -12.26 -5.50
C GLN A 100 -8.02 -12.86 -4.78
N GLU A 101 -8.28 -13.38 -3.60
CA GLU A 101 -7.25 -14.09 -2.83
C GLU A 101 -6.62 -15.18 -3.69
N GLY A 102 -5.30 -15.24 -3.66
CA GLY A 102 -4.53 -16.21 -4.42
C GLY A 102 -4.18 -15.79 -5.83
N GLU A 103 -4.73 -14.70 -6.30
CA GLU A 103 -4.48 -14.22 -7.66
C GLU A 103 -3.09 -13.59 -7.75
N SER A 104 -2.37 -13.89 -8.84
CA SER A 104 -1.09 -13.25 -9.13
C SER A 104 -1.34 -11.94 -9.86
N VAL A 105 -0.64 -10.89 -9.44
CA VAL A 105 -0.80 -9.56 -10.04
C VAL A 105 0.56 -9.05 -10.49
N ALA A 106 0.57 -8.32 -11.59
CA ALA A 106 1.77 -7.67 -12.09
C ALA A 106 1.91 -6.29 -11.48
N SER A 107 3.13 -5.78 -11.48
CA SER A 107 3.39 -4.40 -11.08
C SER A 107 2.54 -3.45 -11.92
N GLY A 108 1.84 -2.55 -11.28
CA GLY A 108 0.98 -1.59 -11.97
C GLY A 108 -0.40 -2.10 -12.34
N ALA A 109 -0.71 -3.36 -12.06
CA ALA A 109 -2.04 -3.90 -12.35
C ALA A 109 -3.08 -3.28 -11.42
N ALA A 110 -4.27 -3.04 -11.94
CA ALA A 110 -5.36 -2.50 -11.14
C ALA A 110 -5.79 -3.52 -10.09
N ILE A 111 -6.03 -3.07 -8.88
CA ILE A 111 -6.49 -3.94 -7.79
C ILE A 111 -7.86 -3.55 -7.27
N GLY A 112 -8.29 -2.34 -7.51
CA GLY A 112 -9.58 -1.88 -7.05
C GLY A 112 -9.78 -0.42 -7.37
N THR A 113 -10.81 0.15 -6.77
CA THR A 113 -11.21 1.53 -7.03
C THR A 113 -11.26 2.28 -5.71
N MET A 114 -10.69 3.48 -5.68
CA MET A 114 -10.89 4.38 -4.56
C MET A 114 -11.96 5.40 -4.91
N SER A 115 -12.77 5.74 -3.92
CA SER A 115 -13.82 6.74 -4.08
C SER A 115 -13.85 7.55 -2.80
N GLY A 116 -13.04 8.59 -2.76
CA GLY A 116 -12.83 9.39 -1.57
C GLY A 116 -11.47 9.12 -0.98
N MET A 117 -11.42 8.57 0.24
CA MET A 117 -10.15 8.35 0.93
C MET A 117 -9.68 6.92 0.80
N ALA A 118 -8.38 6.74 0.62
CA ALA A 118 -7.73 5.44 0.65
C ALA A 118 -6.37 5.58 1.33
N ALA A 119 -5.82 4.44 1.76
CA ALA A 119 -4.53 4.45 2.42
C ALA A 119 -3.66 3.34 1.88
N PHE A 120 -2.36 3.53 2.07
CA PHE A 120 -1.35 2.60 1.59
C PHE A 120 -0.26 2.43 2.63
N GLU A 121 0.15 1.19 2.84
CA GLU A 121 1.31 0.88 3.69
C GLU A 121 2.16 -0.16 2.99
N LEU A 122 3.48 0.05 3.01
CA LEU A 122 4.44 -0.94 2.53
C LEU A 122 5.18 -1.51 3.74
N ARG A 123 5.27 -2.84 3.80
CA ARG A 123 5.96 -3.54 4.89
C ARG A 123 7.08 -4.40 4.34
N LYS A 124 8.14 -4.52 5.13
CA LYS A 124 9.23 -5.46 4.87
C LYS A 124 9.43 -6.29 6.12
N ASP A 125 9.23 -7.60 5.99
CA ASP A 125 9.36 -8.56 7.11
C ASP A 125 8.55 -8.12 8.34
N GLY A 126 7.35 -7.58 8.09
CA GLY A 126 6.44 -7.17 9.14
C GLY A 126 6.63 -5.76 9.66
N LEU A 127 7.66 -5.05 9.19
CA LEU A 127 7.91 -3.68 9.61
C LEU A 127 7.50 -2.72 8.49
N SER A 128 6.80 -1.66 8.86
CA SER A 128 6.42 -0.66 7.89
C SER A 128 7.65 0.14 7.45
N VAL A 129 7.79 0.35 6.15
CA VAL A 129 8.92 1.07 5.59
C VAL A 129 8.41 2.18 4.69
N MET A 130 9.22 3.22 4.52
CA MET A 130 8.86 4.34 3.67
C MET A 130 8.89 3.90 2.21
N PRO A 131 7.77 4.01 1.49
CA PRO A 131 7.76 3.62 0.08
C PRO A 131 8.48 4.63 -0.79
N VAL A 132 9.12 4.13 -1.85
CA VAL A 132 9.76 4.95 -2.86
C VAL A 132 9.06 4.64 -4.18
N PHE A 133 8.44 5.63 -4.78
CA PHE A 133 7.68 5.42 -6.00
C PHE A 133 8.50 5.83 -7.22
N ALA A 134 8.29 5.11 -8.30
CA ALA A 134 8.93 5.44 -9.57
C ALA A 134 8.46 6.81 -10.04
N PRO A 135 9.36 7.59 -10.67
CA PRO A 135 8.98 8.91 -11.20
C PRO A 135 8.01 8.81 -12.35
#